data_f056c7331977acf9255c0b6599cd6f27
#
_entry.id   f056c7331977acf9255c0b6599cd6f27
#
_cell.length_a   1.000
_cell.length_b   1.000
_cell.length_c   1.000
_cell.angle_alpha   90.00
_cell.angle_beta   90.00
_cell.angle_gamma   90.00
#
_symmetry.space_group_name_H-M   'P 1'
#
loop_
_entity.id
_entity.type
_entity.pdbx_description
1 polymer ?
#
loop_
_entity_poly.entity_id
_entity_poly.type
_entity_poly.pdbx_seq_one_letter_code
_entity_poly.pdbx_strand_id
1 'polypeptide(L)'
;MKKGTWIAIISVAALSVLIAISLMQMSPNPAISDKMNQSIAKIKVRYAMVNASEEFQEIVEEAAGDDFEQTEIPEKTPEPTPEPIGENVQVTSSNATPEPELTQEQKNMEAAKEGVSLVYMPQPGDVPEISGPAVILTDKPHIIPENTSGVTFDGDAVAMASWEVLYSYPSHCFPVRTLSLFASDNEAGYKIQQEMVAEGKLQDKGTYFFGTGMGTPEKWTERALAEIPVGLLDTIYAENAELAKAAYAALKAANRNDSVEVICAELTEELVSLMIEDHWLMGACVGVNMNEAAEDMLKLAEQLAATGQVSVISLEVGAICSDDVMELYKSGVTEPAEIVKQLLNR
;
A
#
# COMPACT_ATOMS: atom_id res chain seq x y z
N MET A 1 22.22 -3.22 -27.06
CA MET A 1 22.03 -3.28 -25.59
C MET A 1 23.40 -3.19 -24.94
N LYS A 2 23.66 -2.14 -24.15
CA LYS A 2 25.00 -1.77 -23.69
C LYS A 2 25.38 -2.55 -22.42
N LYS A 3 26.36 -3.43 -22.51
CA LYS A 3 26.93 -4.22 -21.40
C LYS A 3 27.69 -3.40 -20.32
N GLY A 4 27.65 -2.06 -20.39
CA GLY A 4 28.44 -1.19 -19.51
C GLY A 4 27.84 -0.79 -18.18
N THR A 5 26.52 -0.89 -18.03
CA THR A 5 25.83 -0.34 -16.86
C THR A 5 25.84 -1.28 -15.63
N TRP A 6 25.93 -2.59 -15.85
CA TRP A 6 26.00 -3.59 -14.78
C TRP A 6 27.30 -3.62 -14.00
N ILE A 7 28.43 -3.22 -14.63
CA ILE A 7 29.74 -3.22 -13.98
C ILE A 7 29.87 -2.11 -12.92
N ALA A 8 29.19 -0.98 -13.11
CA ALA A 8 29.25 0.14 -12.18
C ALA A 8 28.51 -0.12 -10.85
N ILE A 9 27.36 -0.81 -10.89
CA ILE A 9 26.55 -1.12 -9.70
C ILE A 9 27.25 -2.17 -8.83
N ILE A 10 27.86 -3.18 -9.42
CA ILE A 10 28.62 -4.20 -8.68
C ILE A 10 29.87 -3.62 -8.02
N SER A 11 30.47 -2.57 -8.61
CA SER A 11 31.66 -1.93 -8.06
C SER A 11 31.40 -1.12 -6.80
N VAL A 12 30.23 -0.47 -6.68
CA VAL A 12 29.87 0.33 -5.50
C VAL A 12 29.50 -0.57 -4.32
N ALA A 13 28.74 -1.62 -4.54
CA ALA A 13 28.40 -2.59 -3.50
C ALA A 13 29.64 -3.35 -2.99
N ALA A 14 30.56 -3.74 -3.89
CA ALA A 14 31.81 -4.39 -3.50
C ALA A 14 32.74 -3.45 -2.72
N LEU A 15 32.76 -2.15 -3.03
CA LEU A 15 33.55 -1.17 -2.31
C LEU A 15 33.03 -0.93 -0.89
N SER A 16 31.71 -0.89 -0.71
CA SER A 16 31.06 -0.73 0.60
C SER A 16 31.35 -1.92 1.52
N VAL A 17 31.29 -3.14 0.98
CA VAL A 17 31.61 -4.37 1.72
C VAL A 17 33.11 -4.43 2.06
N LEU A 18 34.00 -4.02 1.17
CA LEU A 18 35.43 -3.95 1.43
C LEU A 18 35.80 -2.92 2.49
N ILE A 19 35.15 -1.76 2.52
CA ILE A 19 35.33 -0.74 3.56
C ILE A 19 34.86 -1.28 4.91
N ALA A 20 33.68 -1.95 4.96
CA ALA A 20 33.17 -2.56 6.18
C ALA A 20 34.09 -3.67 6.71
N ILE A 21 34.62 -4.53 5.83
CA ILE A 21 35.59 -5.59 6.20
C ILE A 21 36.92 -4.97 6.67
N SER A 22 37.40 -3.90 6.03
CA SER A 22 38.62 -3.21 6.43
C SER A 22 38.47 -2.53 7.79
N LEU A 23 37.32 -1.96 8.10
CA LEU A 23 37.02 -1.39 9.42
C LEU A 23 36.91 -2.45 10.50
N MET A 24 36.36 -3.65 10.18
CA MET A 24 36.32 -4.80 11.10
C MET A 24 37.73 -5.38 11.39
N GLN A 25 38.65 -5.32 10.43
CA GLN A 25 40.01 -5.84 10.63
C GLN A 25 40.97 -4.88 11.38
N MET A 26 40.61 -3.61 11.54
CA MET A 26 41.45 -2.60 12.23
C MET A 26 41.22 -2.49 13.74
N SER A 27 40.32 -3.27 14.34
CA SER A 27 40.07 -3.23 15.80
C SER A 27 40.47 -4.56 16.46
N PRO A 28 41.67 -4.65 17.08
CA PRO A 28 42.13 -5.86 17.72
C PRO A 28 41.60 -6.06 19.15
N ASN A 29 40.58 -5.29 19.58
CA ASN A 29 40.08 -5.39 20.95
C ASN A 29 38.56 -5.74 20.99
N PRO A 30 38.21 -7.02 21.26
CA PRO A 30 36.80 -7.45 21.31
C PRO A 30 35.97 -6.68 22.35
N ALA A 31 36.57 -6.16 23.40
CA ALA A 31 35.86 -5.37 24.41
C ALA A 31 35.42 -3.97 23.91
N ILE A 32 36.03 -3.47 22.83
CA ILE A 32 35.58 -2.21 22.19
C ILE A 32 34.43 -2.48 21.21
N SER A 33 34.46 -3.62 20.52
CA SER A 33 33.37 -4.06 19.64
C SER A 33 32.06 -4.30 20.43
N ASP A 34 32.13 -4.99 21.58
CA ASP A 34 30.97 -5.22 22.41
C ASP A 34 30.43 -3.95 23.07
N LYS A 35 31.30 -3.01 23.45
CA LYS A 35 30.86 -1.70 23.96
C LYS A 35 30.29 -0.81 22.88
N MET A 36 30.81 -0.85 21.63
CA MET A 36 30.20 -0.14 20.50
C MET A 36 28.86 -0.75 20.12
N ASN A 37 28.73 -2.07 20.10
CA ASN A 37 27.44 -2.75 19.86
C ASN A 37 26.43 -2.55 21.00
N GLN A 38 26.87 -2.39 22.25
CA GLN A 38 26.00 -2.05 23.38
C GLN A 38 25.69 -0.54 23.48
N SER A 39 26.47 0.34 22.83
CA SER A 39 26.23 1.79 22.83
C SER A 39 25.40 2.28 21.66
N ILE A 40 25.15 1.47 20.65
CA ILE A 40 24.08 1.69 19.68
C ILE A 40 22.82 1.10 20.32
N ALA A 41 22.30 1.78 21.37
CA ALA A 41 20.89 1.67 21.69
C ALA A 41 20.17 1.94 20.37
N LYS A 42 19.55 0.93 19.74
CA LYS A 42 18.76 1.10 18.54
C LYS A 42 17.79 2.23 18.87
N ILE A 43 17.98 3.37 18.20
CA ILE A 43 17.07 4.49 18.35
C ILE A 43 15.79 3.98 17.72
N LYS A 44 14.76 3.72 18.55
CA LYS A 44 13.46 3.34 18.03
C LYS A 44 12.97 4.48 17.14
N VAL A 45 12.64 4.16 15.91
CA VAL A 45 12.03 5.13 15.00
C VAL A 45 10.60 5.34 15.44
N ARG A 46 10.23 6.61 15.67
CA ARG A 46 8.86 6.98 16.02
C ARG A 46 8.06 7.21 14.76
N TYR A 47 6.83 6.71 14.73
CA TYR A 47 5.92 6.94 13.61
C TYR A 47 4.51 7.27 14.11
N ALA A 48 3.75 7.98 13.27
CA ALA A 48 2.34 8.24 13.47
C ALA A 48 1.57 7.91 12.19
N MET A 49 0.44 7.19 12.33
CA MET A 49 -0.41 6.84 11.20
C MET A 49 -1.36 7.98 10.86
N VAL A 50 -1.51 8.28 9.58
CA VAL A 50 -2.41 9.32 9.05
C VAL A 50 -3.31 8.72 7.98
N ASN A 51 -4.62 8.89 8.15
CA ASN A 51 -5.67 8.39 7.25
C ASN A 51 -5.71 6.86 7.04
N ALA A 52 -5.02 6.07 7.86
CA ALA A 52 -5.01 4.63 7.71
C ALA A 52 -6.32 4.00 8.19
N SER A 53 -6.80 2.99 7.47
CA SER A 53 -7.87 2.12 7.95
C SER A 53 -7.41 1.32 9.18
N GLU A 54 -8.35 0.86 10.01
CA GLU A 54 -8.01 0.03 11.18
C GLU A 54 -7.22 -1.22 10.74
N GLU A 55 -7.62 -1.86 9.66
CA GLU A 55 -6.95 -3.04 9.10
C GLU A 55 -5.48 -2.75 8.70
N PHE A 56 -5.22 -1.63 8.01
CA PHE A 56 -3.85 -1.28 7.63
C PHE A 56 -3.01 -0.84 8.83
N GLN A 57 -3.61 -0.24 9.86
CA GLN A 57 -2.91 0.06 11.11
C GLN A 57 -2.42 -1.23 11.79
N GLU A 58 -3.25 -2.26 11.87
CA GLU A 58 -2.86 -3.57 12.43
C GLU A 58 -1.70 -4.18 11.65
N ILE A 59 -1.72 -4.12 10.31
CA ILE A 59 -0.62 -4.62 9.45
C ILE A 59 0.69 -3.87 9.75
N VAL A 60 0.64 -2.54 9.86
CA VAL A 60 1.83 -1.73 10.16
C VAL A 60 2.34 -2.00 11.58
N GLU A 61 1.46 -2.14 12.57
CA GLU A 61 1.83 -2.46 13.95
C GLU A 61 2.51 -3.83 14.05
N GLU A 62 2.01 -4.84 13.33
CA GLU A 62 2.63 -6.15 13.27
C GLU A 62 4.01 -6.09 12.60
N ALA A 63 4.14 -5.39 11.48
CA ALA A 63 5.40 -5.22 10.77
C ALA A 63 6.43 -4.41 11.58
N ALA A 64 5.98 -3.42 12.36
CA ALA A 64 6.84 -2.55 13.16
C ALA A 64 7.55 -3.30 14.31
N GLY A 65 6.87 -4.24 14.96
CA GLY A 65 7.43 -5.01 16.06
C GLY A 65 8.02 -4.15 17.18
N ASP A 66 9.16 -4.59 17.76
CA ASP A 66 9.83 -3.88 18.85
C ASP A 66 10.79 -2.77 18.40
N ASP A 67 11.07 -2.65 17.10
CA ASP A 67 12.05 -1.70 16.55
C ASP A 67 11.47 -0.30 16.32
N PHE A 68 10.14 -0.17 16.35
CA PHE A 68 9.40 1.08 16.14
C PHE A 68 8.56 1.46 17.36
N GLU A 69 8.21 2.72 17.48
CA GLU A 69 7.35 3.26 18.53
C GLU A 69 6.25 4.13 17.90
N GLN A 70 5.00 3.68 17.99
CA GLN A 70 3.87 4.47 17.52
C GLN A 70 3.63 5.66 18.47
N THR A 71 3.42 6.83 17.89
CA THR A 71 3.13 8.08 18.62
C THR A 71 1.86 8.74 18.09
N GLU A 72 1.26 9.60 18.88
CA GLU A 72 0.19 10.47 18.39
C GLU A 72 0.75 11.48 17.37
N ILE A 73 -0.09 11.86 16.40
CA ILE A 73 0.25 12.92 15.43
C ILE A 73 0.60 14.18 16.21
N PRO A 74 1.81 14.76 16.02
CA PRO A 74 2.14 15.97 16.72
C PRO A 74 1.16 17.10 16.33
N GLU A 75 0.40 17.59 17.31
CA GLU A 75 -0.47 18.75 17.09
C GLU A 75 0.37 19.93 16.58
N LYS A 76 -0.09 20.55 15.50
CA LYS A 76 0.55 21.74 14.92
C LYS A 76 0.72 22.78 16.01
N THR A 77 1.95 22.98 16.48
CA THR A 77 2.24 24.08 17.41
C THR A 77 1.81 25.38 16.70
N PRO A 78 0.88 26.17 17.28
CA PRO A 78 0.45 27.40 16.63
C PRO A 78 1.68 28.26 16.36
N GLU A 79 1.84 28.70 15.11
CA GLU A 79 2.91 29.65 14.75
C GLU A 79 2.88 30.80 15.76
N PRO A 80 4.03 31.16 16.36
CA PRO A 80 4.08 32.27 17.27
C PRO A 80 3.57 33.51 16.52
N THR A 81 2.47 34.09 17.01
CA THR A 81 1.89 35.33 16.48
C THR A 81 3.05 36.34 16.39
N PRO A 82 3.34 36.93 15.22
CA PRO A 82 4.42 37.88 15.10
C PRO A 82 4.17 39.03 16.07
N GLU A 83 5.07 39.18 17.05
CA GLU A 83 5.01 40.36 17.94
C GLU A 83 5.13 41.63 17.11
N PRO A 84 4.37 42.70 17.43
CA PRO A 84 4.46 43.94 16.69
C PRO A 84 5.88 44.49 16.84
N ILE A 85 6.55 44.66 15.69
CA ILE A 85 7.91 45.20 15.59
C ILE A 85 7.90 46.65 16.21
N GLY A 86 8.37 46.72 17.43
CA GLY A 86 8.67 48.01 18.05
C GLY A 86 9.87 48.63 17.35
N GLU A 87 9.70 49.80 16.75
CA GLU A 87 10.79 50.65 16.25
C GLU A 87 11.76 50.96 17.39
N ASN A 88 12.93 50.39 17.37
CA ASN A 88 14.23 50.82 17.89
C ASN A 88 15.08 49.63 18.29
N VAL A 89 15.78 49.04 17.33
CA VAL A 89 16.95 48.20 17.63
C VAL A 89 18.15 48.79 16.90
N GLN A 90 19.05 49.35 17.68
CA GLN A 90 20.41 49.69 17.22
C GLN A 90 21.10 48.42 16.72
N VAL A 91 21.41 48.40 15.42
CA VAL A 91 22.19 47.33 14.79
C VAL A 91 23.62 47.41 15.34
N THR A 92 23.89 46.61 16.35
CA THR A 92 25.28 46.24 16.67
C THR A 92 25.67 45.12 15.70
N SER A 93 26.53 45.45 14.74
CA SER A 93 27.14 44.45 13.85
C SER A 93 28.04 43.52 14.67
N SER A 94 27.48 42.38 15.11
CA SER A 94 28.31 41.26 15.55
C SER A 94 28.77 40.51 14.30
N ASN A 95 30.09 40.43 14.09
CA ASN A 95 30.72 39.49 13.13
C ASN A 95 30.56 38.05 13.62
N ALA A 96 29.35 37.56 13.62
CA ALA A 96 29.06 36.13 13.74
C ALA A 96 29.32 35.51 12.35
N THR A 97 30.31 34.63 12.27
CA THR A 97 30.48 33.76 11.11
C THR A 97 29.15 33.03 10.94
N PRO A 98 28.52 33.08 9.75
CA PRO A 98 27.26 32.37 9.55
C PRO A 98 27.48 30.89 9.84
N GLU A 99 26.70 30.30 10.74
CA GLU A 99 26.65 28.86 10.90
C GLU A 99 26.33 28.24 9.53
N PRO A 100 27.06 27.15 9.17
CA PRO A 100 26.76 26.48 7.89
C PRO A 100 25.33 26.03 7.87
N GLU A 101 24.57 26.46 6.86
CA GLU A 101 23.19 26.00 6.67
C GLU A 101 23.18 24.48 6.52
N LEU A 102 22.35 23.81 7.31
CA LEU A 102 22.15 22.37 7.21
C LEU A 102 21.63 22.02 5.81
N THR A 103 22.14 20.93 5.23
CA THR A 103 21.58 20.39 4.00
C THR A 103 20.13 19.91 4.21
N GLN A 104 19.38 19.74 3.12
CA GLN A 104 18.00 19.25 3.22
C GLN A 104 17.95 17.85 3.87
N GLU A 105 18.90 16.98 3.54
CA GLU A 105 19.03 15.66 4.16
C GLU A 105 19.28 15.75 5.67
N GLN A 106 20.15 16.66 6.11
CA GLN A 106 20.39 16.87 7.54
C GLN A 106 19.15 17.38 8.27
N LYS A 107 18.37 18.28 7.65
CA LYS A 107 17.10 18.77 8.21
C LYS A 107 16.08 17.64 8.31
N ASN A 108 15.94 16.83 7.25
CA ASN A 108 15.04 15.68 7.24
C ASN A 108 15.45 14.67 8.33
N MET A 109 16.73 14.35 8.45
CA MET A 109 17.22 13.41 9.46
C MET A 109 16.97 13.91 10.90
N GLU A 110 17.17 15.19 11.17
CA GLU A 110 16.89 15.74 12.51
C GLU A 110 15.40 15.71 12.84
N ALA A 111 14.55 16.10 11.91
CA ALA A 111 13.12 16.05 12.09
C ALA A 111 12.59 14.61 12.22
N ALA A 112 13.13 13.65 11.46
CA ALA A 112 12.72 12.25 11.52
C ALA A 112 13.07 11.56 12.85
N LYS A 113 14.01 12.08 13.62
CA LYS A 113 14.30 11.61 15.00
C LYS A 113 13.17 11.93 15.97
N GLU A 114 12.36 12.95 15.70
CA GLU A 114 11.19 13.30 16.49
C GLU A 114 9.98 12.45 16.12
N GLY A 115 9.90 12.00 14.86
CA GLY A 115 8.88 11.11 14.34
C GLY A 115 8.70 11.23 12.83
N VAL A 116 8.19 10.17 12.22
CA VAL A 116 7.86 10.08 10.78
C VAL A 116 6.37 9.83 10.63
N SER A 117 5.68 10.62 9.80
CA SER A 117 4.26 10.38 9.49
C SER A 117 4.14 9.30 8.40
N LEU A 118 3.44 8.21 8.70
CA LEU A 118 3.06 7.19 7.73
C LEU A 118 1.65 7.51 7.22
N VAL A 119 1.55 7.92 5.96
CA VAL A 119 0.31 8.45 5.37
C VAL A 119 -0.28 7.44 4.40
N TYR A 120 -1.50 7.00 4.66
CA TYR A 120 -2.22 6.07 3.81
C TYR A 120 -3.15 6.84 2.87
N MET A 121 -2.93 6.76 1.56
CA MET A 121 -3.66 7.52 0.52
C MET A 121 -4.18 6.69 -0.66
N PRO A 122 -4.52 5.40 -0.53
CA PRO A 122 -5.20 4.69 -1.60
C PRO A 122 -6.66 5.14 -1.78
N GLN A 123 -7.20 5.88 -0.81
CA GLN A 123 -8.55 6.44 -0.90
C GLN A 123 -8.54 7.83 -1.53
N PRO A 124 -9.61 8.23 -2.26
CA PRO A 124 -9.70 9.56 -2.83
C PRO A 124 -9.68 10.63 -1.74
N GLY A 125 -8.83 11.64 -1.92
CA GLY A 125 -8.70 12.75 -1.01
C GLY A 125 -7.48 13.60 -1.33
N ASP A 126 -7.46 14.81 -0.77
CA ASP A 126 -6.28 15.66 -0.83
C ASP A 126 -5.20 15.12 0.12
N VAL A 127 -3.93 15.26 -0.26
CA VAL A 127 -2.82 14.95 0.63
C VAL A 127 -2.98 15.80 1.89
N PRO A 128 -3.08 15.20 3.09
CA PRO A 128 -3.23 15.97 4.32
C PRO A 128 -2.04 16.91 4.51
N GLU A 129 -2.27 18.05 5.16
CA GLU A 129 -1.15 18.91 5.56
C GLU A 129 -0.25 18.16 6.55
N ILE A 130 0.90 17.70 6.06
CA ILE A 130 1.87 16.96 6.86
C ILE A 130 2.95 17.96 7.31
N SER A 131 3.13 18.09 8.61
CA SER A 131 4.23 18.85 9.18
C SER A 131 5.37 17.89 9.54
N GLY A 132 6.45 17.91 8.75
CA GLY A 132 7.63 17.10 9.02
C GLY A 132 7.86 15.98 8.00
N PRO A 133 8.81 15.07 8.28
CA PRO A 133 9.13 13.96 7.39
C PRO A 133 7.98 12.96 7.32
N ALA A 134 7.73 12.48 6.10
CA ALA A 134 6.64 11.54 5.86
C ALA A 134 7.01 10.46 4.85
N VAL A 135 6.30 9.33 4.95
CA VAL A 135 6.24 8.28 3.94
C VAL A 135 4.80 8.12 3.52
N ILE A 136 4.52 8.25 2.23
CA ILE A 136 3.15 8.20 1.68
C ILE A 136 2.96 6.90 0.92
N LEU A 137 1.92 6.12 1.27
CA LEU A 137 1.43 5.01 0.46
C LEU A 137 0.28 5.53 -0.42
N THR A 138 0.40 5.38 -1.74
CA THR A 138 -0.62 5.88 -2.69
C THR A 138 -0.66 5.09 -4.00
N ASP A 139 -1.87 4.99 -4.57
CA ASP A 139 -2.12 4.52 -5.93
C ASP A 139 -1.87 5.60 -7.02
N LYS A 140 -1.48 6.82 -6.60
CA LYS A 140 -1.25 7.97 -7.48
C LYS A 140 0.17 8.52 -7.31
N PRO A 141 1.18 7.95 -7.97
CA PRO A 141 2.59 8.33 -7.79
C PRO A 141 2.87 9.83 -7.95
N HIS A 142 2.08 10.51 -8.78
CA HIS A 142 2.27 11.95 -9.09
C HIS A 142 1.88 12.90 -7.96
N ILE A 143 1.21 12.42 -6.90
CA ILE A 143 0.83 13.27 -5.76
C ILE A 143 1.91 13.33 -4.68
N ILE A 144 2.97 12.49 -4.76
CA ILE A 144 4.05 12.50 -3.76
C ILE A 144 4.89 13.77 -3.94
N PRO A 145 5.02 14.61 -2.91
CA PRO A 145 5.86 15.81 -2.97
C PRO A 145 7.36 15.47 -3.17
N GLU A 146 8.10 16.35 -3.85
CA GLU A 146 9.53 16.11 -4.20
C GLU A 146 10.44 15.74 -3.03
N ASN A 147 10.16 16.21 -1.82
CA ASN A 147 10.99 15.95 -0.63
C ASN A 147 10.35 14.95 0.34
N THR A 148 9.52 14.04 -0.18
CA THR A 148 8.78 13.07 0.62
C THR A 148 9.06 11.67 0.10
N SER A 149 9.27 10.70 1.00
CA SER A 149 9.37 9.29 0.63
C SER A 149 7.99 8.72 0.30
N GLY A 150 7.97 7.70 -0.54
CA GLY A 150 6.71 7.08 -0.92
C GLY A 150 6.82 5.60 -1.28
N VAL A 151 5.73 4.90 -1.02
CA VAL A 151 5.44 3.58 -1.56
C VAL A 151 4.27 3.76 -2.51
N THR A 152 4.41 3.30 -3.75
CA THR A 152 3.41 3.55 -4.79
C THR A 152 3.00 2.27 -5.49
N PHE A 153 1.80 2.29 -6.02
CA PHE A 153 1.31 1.32 -7.00
C PHE A 153 0.37 2.02 -7.98
N ASP A 154 0.18 1.42 -9.14
CA ASP A 154 -0.67 2.01 -10.17
C ASP A 154 -2.10 1.44 -10.05
N GLY A 155 -3.05 2.29 -9.67
CA GLY A 155 -4.46 1.90 -9.56
C GLY A 155 -5.09 1.49 -10.89
N ASP A 156 -4.67 2.10 -12.02
CA ASP A 156 -5.12 1.69 -13.34
C ASP A 156 -4.59 0.28 -13.69
N ALA A 157 -3.34 -0.05 -13.28
CA ALA A 157 -2.79 -1.39 -13.46
C ALA A 157 -3.54 -2.43 -12.60
N VAL A 158 -3.93 -2.10 -11.37
CA VAL A 158 -4.76 -2.97 -10.52
C VAL A 158 -6.11 -3.24 -11.18
N ALA A 159 -6.79 -2.19 -11.66
CA ALA A 159 -8.06 -2.33 -12.36
C ALA A 159 -7.91 -3.17 -13.63
N MET A 160 -6.88 -2.92 -14.45
CA MET A 160 -6.62 -3.69 -15.66
C MET A 160 -6.36 -5.15 -15.36
N ALA A 161 -5.50 -5.46 -14.41
CA ALA A 161 -5.19 -6.83 -14.00
C ALA A 161 -6.44 -7.58 -13.50
N SER A 162 -7.35 -6.90 -12.79
CA SER A 162 -8.61 -7.48 -12.33
C SER A 162 -9.51 -7.90 -13.52
N TRP A 163 -9.60 -7.06 -14.54
CA TRP A 163 -10.34 -7.39 -15.75
C TRP A 163 -9.66 -8.48 -16.57
N GLU A 164 -8.32 -8.53 -16.62
CA GLU A 164 -7.55 -9.59 -17.28
C GLU A 164 -7.75 -10.94 -16.63
N VAL A 165 -7.84 -11.01 -15.29
CA VAL A 165 -8.19 -12.25 -14.57
C VAL A 165 -9.53 -12.81 -15.03
N LEU A 166 -10.54 -11.98 -15.26
CA LEU A 166 -11.83 -12.41 -15.81
C LEU A 166 -11.71 -13.15 -17.15
N TYR A 167 -10.72 -12.78 -17.98
CA TYR A 167 -10.47 -13.47 -19.25
C TYR A 167 -9.72 -14.77 -19.11
N SER A 168 -8.88 -14.85 -18.10
CA SER A 168 -8.01 -16.01 -17.88
C SER A 168 -8.76 -17.19 -17.29
N TYR A 169 -9.96 -16.96 -16.76
CA TYR A 169 -10.80 -18.01 -16.20
C TYR A 169 -11.39 -18.89 -17.32
N PRO A 170 -11.00 -20.16 -17.42
CA PRO A 170 -11.40 -21.04 -18.53
C PRO A 170 -12.90 -21.41 -18.50
N SER A 171 -13.61 -21.14 -17.40
CA SER A 171 -15.05 -21.39 -17.25
C SER A 171 -15.92 -20.34 -17.93
N HIS A 172 -15.38 -19.17 -18.27
CA HIS A 172 -16.14 -18.08 -18.83
C HIS A 172 -16.40 -18.24 -20.33
N CYS A 173 -17.64 -18.04 -20.72
CA CYS A 173 -18.04 -17.88 -22.12
C CYS A 173 -18.04 -16.39 -22.46
N PHE A 174 -17.45 -15.99 -23.57
CA PHE A 174 -17.47 -14.60 -24.02
C PHE A 174 -18.79 -14.24 -24.71
N PRO A 175 -19.30 -13.00 -24.49
CA PRO A 175 -18.88 -12.03 -23.49
C PRO A 175 -19.19 -12.48 -22.06
N VAL A 176 -18.29 -12.18 -21.10
CA VAL A 176 -18.53 -12.47 -19.69
C VAL A 176 -19.62 -11.54 -19.15
N ARG A 177 -20.69 -12.11 -18.58
CA ARG A 177 -21.84 -11.36 -18.05
C ARG A 177 -21.53 -10.90 -16.63
N THR A 178 -21.29 -9.61 -16.48
CA THR A 178 -20.71 -9.03 -15.26
C THR A 178 -21.66 -8.03 -14.60
N LEU A 179 -21.83 -8.15 -13.29
CA LEU A 179 -22.37 -7.12 -12.41
C LEU A 179 -21.19 -6.41 -11.76
N SER A 180 -21.12 -5.08 -11.84
CA SER A 180 -19.95 -4.33 -11.36
C SER A 180 -20.31 -3.42 -10.19
N LEU A 181 -19.52 -3.48 -9.14
CA LEU A 181 -19.68 -2.73 -7.91
C LEU A 181 -18.45 -1.82 -7.73
N PHE A 182 -18.65 -0.52 -7.81
CA PHE A 182 -17.62 0.50 -7.65
C PHE A 182 -17.83 1.33 -6.40
N ALA A 183 -16.77 1.79 -5.78
CA ALA A 183 -16.83 2.91 -4.84
C ALA A 183 -17.20 4.20 -5.58
N SER A 184 -17.60 5.25 -4.87
CA SER A 184 -18.36 6.37 -5.43
C SER A 184 -17.70 7.14 -6.58
N ASP A 185 -16.37 7.10 -6.72
CA ASP A 185 -15.63 8.04 -7.60
C ASP A 185 -14.55 7.34 -8.46
N ASN A 186 -14.61 6.02 -8.65
CA ASN A 186 -13.62 5.35 -9.50
C ASN A 186 -13.91 5.50 -10.99
N GLU A 187 -13.42 6.61 -11.57
CA GLU A 187 -13.53 6.84 -13.02
C GLU A 187 -12.65 5.87 -13.82
N ALA A 188 -11.47 5.48 -13.29
CA ALA A 188 -10.50 4.66 -14.01
C ALA A 188 -11.01 3.23 -14.23
N GLY A 189 -11.39 2.53 -13.16
CA GLY A 189 -11.93 1.17 -13.24
C GLY A 189 -13.19 1.10 -14.12
N TYR A 190 -14.09 2.08 -13.99
CA TYR A 190 -15.28 2.17 -14.84
C TYR A 190 -14.94 2.43 -16.31
N LYS A 191 -13.98 3.29 -16.62
CA LYS A 191 -13.53 3.54 -18.00
C LYS A 191 -13.00 2.26 -18.65
N ILE A 192 -12.18 1.50 -17.95
CA ILE A 192 -11.65 0.22 -18.42
C ILE A 192 -12.81 -0.76 -18.70
N GLN A 193 -13.78 -0.85 -17.78
CA GLN A 193 -14.99 -1.66 -17.99
C GLN A 193 -15.70 -1.27 -19.30
N GLN A 194 -15.92 0.03 -19.53
CA GLN A 194 -16.61 0.51 -20.75
C GLN A 194 -15.85 0.17 -22.03
N GLU A 195 -14.53 0.25 -22.00
CA GLU A 195 -13.68 -0.16 -23.14
C GLU A 195 -13.87 -1.66 -23.41
N MET A 196 -13.89 -2.52 -22.39
CA MET A 196 -14.09 -3.94 -22.55
C MET A 196 -15.51 -4.32 -23.01
N VAL A 197 -16.51 -3.56 -22.58
CA VAL A 197 -17.89 -3.72 -23.11
C VAL A 197 -17.92 -3.33 -24.60
N ALA A 198 -17.28 -2.24 -24.98
CA ALA A 198 -17.21 -1.80 -26.38
C ALA A 198 -16.45 -2.79 -27.28
N GLU A 199 -15.46 -3.48 -26.75
CA GLU A 199 -14.73 -4.56 -27.44
C GLU A 199 -15.51 -5.89 -27.50
N GLY A 200 -16.69 -5.97 -26.88
CA GLY A 200 -17.49 -7.18 -26.83
C GLY A 200 -16.95 -8.28 -25.93
N LYS A 201 -16.05 -7.93 -25.03
CA LYS A 201 -15.45 -8.83 -24.06
C LYS A 201 -16.35 -9.02 -22.83
N LEU A 202 -17.01 -7.96 -22.39
CA LEU A 202 -17.96 -7.97 -21.28
C LEU A 202 -19.39 -7.69 -21.77
N GLN A 203 -20.35 -8.26 -21.07
CA GLN A 203 -21.75 -7.88 -21.12
C GLN A 203 -22.15 -7.32 -19.76
N ASP A 204 -22.32 -6.00 -19.68
CA ASP A 204 -22.76 -5.34 -18.46
C ASP A 204 -24.20 -5.77 -18.11
N LYS A 205 -24.37 -6.31 -16.90
CA LYS A 205 -25.66 -6.70 -16.31
C LYS A 205 -26.16 -5.71 -15.27
N GLY A 206 -25.33 -4.74 -14.94
CA GLY A 206 -25.58 -3.65 -14.00
C GLY A 206 -24.28 -3.11 -13.46
N THR A 207 -24.21 -1.80 -13.36
CA THR A 207 -23.06 -1.09 -12.77
C THR A 207 -23.59 -0.19 -11.66
N TYR A 208 -23.05 -0.36 -10.45
CA TYR A 208 -23.47 0.37 -9.26
C TYR A 208 -22.28 1.08 -8.64
N PHE A 209 -22.49 2.36 -8.30
CA PHE A 209 -21.51 3.19 -7.58
C PHE A 209 -22.01 3.44 -6.17
N PHE A 210 -21.20 3.08 -5.19
CA PHE A 210 -21.56 3.19 -3.78
C PHE A 210 -20.93 4.44 -3.16
N GLY A 211 -21.78 5.35 -2.70
CA GLY A 211 -21.40 6.59 -2.02
C GLY A 211 -22.24 6.81 -0.76
N THR A 212 -21.92 7.88 -0.05
CA THR A 212 -22.64 8.28 1.17
C THR A 212 -24.14 8.43 0.92
N GLY A 213 -24.97 7.69 1.66
CA GLY A 213 -26.41 7.78 1.62
C GLY A 213 -27.11 6.77 0.73
N MET A 214 -26.38 5.87 0.05
CA MET A 214 -26.98 4.86 -0.85
C MET A 214 -27.50 3.58 -0.16
N GLY A 215 -27.35 3.45 1.15
CA GLY A 215 -27.65 2.20 1.87
C GLY A 215 -26.44 1.25 1.86
N THR A 216 -26.63 0.01 2.33
CA THR A 216 -25.52 -0.96 2.39
C THR A 216 -25.29 -1.63 1.03
N PRO A 217 -24.03 -1.88 0.63
CA PRO A 217 -23.69 -2.59 -0.61
C PRO A 217 -24.40 -3.95 -0.74
N GLU A 218 -24.55 -4.68 0.38
CA GLU A 218 -25.22 -5.97 0.44
C GLU A 218 -26.67 -5.90 -0.07
N LYS A 219 -27.47 -4.94 0.44
CA LYS A 219 -28.87 -4.78 0.04
C LYS A 219 -29.04 -4.42 -1.44
N TRP A 220 -28.12 -3.60 -1.96
CA TRP A 220 -28.14 -3.27 -3.38
C TRP A 220 -27.75 -4.46 -4.25
N THR A 221 -26.77 -5.24 -3.83
CA THR A 221 -26.38 -6.46 -4.52
C THR A 221 -27.52 -7.49 -4.50
N GLU A 222 -28.17 -7.70 -3.35
CA GLU A 222 -29.36 -8.55 -3.24
C GLU A 222 -30.47 -8.14 -4.23
N ARG A 223 -30.73 -6.83 -4.32
CA ARG A 223 -31.72 -6.28 -5.24
C ARG A 223 -31.32 -6.52 -6.70
N ALA A 224 -30.07 -6.24 -7.07
CA ALA A 224 -29.57 -6.49 -8.42
C ALA A 224 -29.66 -7.98 -8.78
N LEU A 225 -29.33 -8.87 -7.86
CA LEU A 225 -29.46 -10.32 -8.05
C LEU A 225 -30.89 -10.76 -8.22
N ALA A 226 -31.85 -10.12 -7.56
CA ALA A 226 -33.28 -10.42 -7.73
C ALA A 226 -33.79 -10.02 -9.12
N GLU A 227 -33.22 -9.02 -9.77
CA GLU A 227 -33.57 -8.54 -11.10
C GLU A 227 -32.91 -9.36 -12.24
N ILE A 228 -31.77 -10.00 -11.95
CA ILE A 228 -31.01 -10.79 -12.93
C ILE A 228 -31.38 -12.27 -12.81
N PRO A 229 -31.99 -12.90 -13.83
CA PRO A 229 -32.33 -14.32 -13.79
C PRO A 229 -31.13 -15.23 -13.55
N VAL A 230 -31.33 -16.35 -12.88
CA VAL A 230 -30.28 -17.37 -12.66
C VAL A 230 -29.76 -17.87 -14.02
N GLY A 231 -28.45 -18.02 -14.13
CA GLY A 231 -27.76 -18.41 -15.35
C GLY A 231 -27.53 -17.25 -16.35
N LEU A 232 -27.88 -16.00 -16.00
CA LEU A 232 -27.57 -14.80 -16.81
C LEU A 232 -26.54 -13.88 -16.20
N LEU A 233 -25.81 -14.32 -15.17
CA LEU A 233 -24.69 -13.66 -14.54
C LEU A 233 -23.57 -14.68 -14.38
N ASP A 234 -22.37 -14.32 -14.74
CA ASP A 234 -21.17 -15.16 -14.61
C ASP A 234 -20.30 -14.67 -13.43
N THR A 235 -20.16 -13.36 -13.29
CA THR A 235 -19.23 -12.79 -12.32
C THR A 235 -19.77 -11.50 -11.71
N ILE A 236 -19.43 -11.26 -10.45
CA ILE A 236 -19.52 -9.94 -9.82
C ILE A 236 -18.11 -9.39 -9.69
N TYR A 237 -17.85 -8.26 -10.33
CA TYR A 237 -16.64 -7.46 -10.11
C TYR A 237 -16.86 -6.54 -8.91
N ALA A 238 -15.97 -6.55 -7.97
CA ALA A 238 -15.97 -5.67 -6.82
C ALA A 238 -14.65 -4.89 -6.74
N GLU A 239 -14.72 -3.57 -6.65
CA GLU A 239 -13.56 -2.70 -6.63
C GLU A 239 -12.72 -2.84 -5.35
N ASN A 240 -13.37 -3.11 -4.22
CA ASN A 240 -12.70 -3.24 -2.93
C ASN A 240 -13.26 -4.39 -2.08
N ALA A 241 -12.58 -4.70 -0.98
CA ALA A 241 -12.90 -5.82 -0.11
C ALA A 241 -14.30 -5.70 0.53
N GLU A 242 -14.75 -4.49 0.90
CA GLU A 242 -16.10 -4.29 1.46
C GLU A 242 -17.18 -4.67 0.45
N LEU A 243 -17.04 -4.24 -0.81
CA LEU A 243 -17.96 -4.57 -1.88
C LEU A 243 -17.89 -6.07 -2.22
N ALA A 244 -16.71 -6.68 -2.20
CA ALA A 244 -16.54 -8.11 -2.43
C ALA A 244 -17.23 -8.96 -1.35
N LYS A 245 -17.06 -8.61 -0.08
CA LYS A 245 -17.74 -9.26 1.06
C LYS A 245 -19.26 -9.13 0.96
N ALA A 246 -19.75 -7.96 0.58
CA ALA A 246 -21.18 -7.73 0.36
C ALA A 246 -21.72 -8.59 -0.81
N ALA A 247 -20.99 -8.69 -1.91
CA ALA A 247 -21.33 -9.55 -3.04
C ALA A 247 -21.35 -11.04 -2.63
N TYR A 248 -20.31 -11.47 -1.92
CA TYR A 248 -20.21 -12.83 -1.37
C TYR A 248 -21.41 -13.18 -0.49
N ALA A 249 -21.76 -12.32 0.47
CA ALA A 249 -22.90 -12.53 1.35
C ALA A 249 -24.23 -12.58 0.59
N ALA A 250 -24.44 -11.66 -0.36
CA ALA A 250 -25.65 -11.60 -1.17
C ALA A 250 -25.82 -12.85 -2.08
N LEU A 251 -24.74 -13.35 -2.68
CA LEU A 251 -24.76 -14.58 -3.48
C LEU A 251 -25.10 -15.81 -2.63
N LYS A 252 -24.52 -15.94 -1.45
CA LYS A 252 -24.87 -17.02 -0.50
C LYS A 252 -26.34 -16.94 -0.08
N ALA A 253 -26.85 -15.76 0.26
CA ALA A 253 -28.25 -15.57 0.62
C ALA A 253 -29.22 -15.91 -0.53
N ALA A 254 -28.83 -15.61 -1.78
CA ALA A 254 -29.59 -15.92 -2.98
C ALA A 254 -29.45 -17.38 -3.47
N ASN A 255 -28.65 -18.22 -2.82
CA ASN A 255 -28.26 -19.57 -3.25
C ASN A 255 -27.73 -19.59 -4.71
N ARG A 256 -26.89 -18.64 -5.07
CA ARG A 256 -26.25 -18.51 -6.40
C ARG A 256 -24.75 -18.74 -6.39
N ASN A 257 -24.24 -19.28 -5.32
CA ASN A 257 -22.82 -19.49 -5.05
C ASN A 257 -22.17 -20.62 -5.88
N ASP A 258 -22.94 -21.39 -6.62
CA ASP A 258 -22.48 -22.45 -7.50
C ASP A 258 -22.38 -22.05 -8.98
N SER A 259 -22.78 -20.83 -9.31
CA SER A 259 -22.90 -20.38 -10.71
C SER A 259 -22.39 -18.96 -10.97
N VAL A 260 -21.98 -18.23 -9.95
CA VAL A 260 -21.47 -16.84 -10.04
C VAL A 260 -20.29 -16.72 -9.10
N GLU A 261 -19.20 -16.18 -9.59
CA GLU A 261 -18.01 -15.91 -8.79
C GLU A 261 -17.81 -14.41 -8.52
N VAL A 262 -17.04 -14.09 -7.49
CA VAL A 262 -16.65 -12.73 -7.15
C VAL A 262 -15.18 -12.53 -7.50
N ILE A 263 -14.86 -11.45 -8.19
CA ILE A 263 -13.50 -11.01 -8.46
C ILE A 263 -13.32 -9.62 -7.85
N CYS A 264 -12.28 -9.44 -7.06
CA CYS A 264 -12.01 -8.21 -6.33
C CYS A 264 -10.73 -7.53 -6.84
N ALA A 265 -10.79 -6.21 -7.03
CA ALA A 265 -9.63 -5.38 -7.36
C ALA A 265 -8.84 -4.92 -6.11
N GLU A 266 -9.04 -5.61 -5.00
CA GLU A 266 -8.29 -5.41 -3.77
C GLU A 266 -7.85 -6.76 -3.22
N LEU A 267 -6.62 -6.84 -2.71
CA LEU A 267 -6.04 -8.05 -2.14
C LEU A 267 -5.90 -7.87 -0.63
N THR A 268 -6.70 -8.64 0.12
CA THR A 268 -6.64 -8.68 1.58
C THR A 268 -6.57 -10.12 2.08
N GLU A 269 -6.02 -10.33 3.27
CA GLU A 269 -5.98 -11.64 3.93
C GLU A 269 -7.38 -12.18 4.22
N GLU A 270 -8.32 -11.28 4.50
CA GLU A 270 -9.72 -11.65 4.75
C GLU A 270 -10.35 -12.24 3.48
N LEU A 271 -10.11 -11.66 2.30
CA LEU A 271 -10.59 -12.20 1.04
C LEU A 271 -9.94 -13.55 0.71
N VAL A 272 -8.65 -13.71 1.00
CA VAL A 272 -7.97 -15.03 0.88
C VAL A 272 -8.58 -16.06 1.83
N SER A 273 -8.99 -15.64 3.04
CA SER A 273 -9.72 -16.50 3.97
C SER A 273 -11.07 -16.96 3.39
N LEU A 274 -11.78 -16.06 2.69
CA LEU A 274 -13.03 -16.43 1.99
C LEU A 274 -12.77 -17.40 0.83
N MET A 275 -11.63 -17.30 0.12
CA MET A 275 -11.24 -18.29 -0.89
C MET A 275 -11.02 -19.68 -0.28
N ILE A 276 -10.44 -19.74 0.92
CA ILE A 276 -10.27 -21.00 1.65
C ILE A 276 -11.64 -21.57 2.08
N GLU A 277 -12.55 -20.71 2.52
CA GLU A 277 -13.89 -21.12 2.94
C GLU A 277 -14.74 -21.60 1.75
N ASP A 278 -14.72 -20.86 0.64
CA ASP A 278 -15.56 -21.14 -0.53
C ASP A 278 -14.87 -20.67 -1.83
N HIS A 279 -13.96 -21.49 -2.33
CA HIS A 279 -13.14 -21.18 -3.51
C HIS A 279 -13.91 -21.03 -4.83
N TRP A 280 -15.13 -21.53 -4.89
CA TRP A 280 -15.98 -21.34 -6.08
C TRP A 280 -16.64 -19.96 -6.10
N LEU A 281 -16.90 -19.41 -4.93
CA LEU A 281 -17.62 -18.15 -4.82
C LEU A 281 -16.65 -16.96 -4.85
N MET A 282 -15.54 -17.02 -4.11
CA MET A 282 -14.49 -16.01 -4.17
C MET A 282 -13.41 -16.47 -5.15
N GLY A 283 -13.52 -16.06 -6.41
CA GLY A 283 -12.70 -16.56 -7.52
C GLY A 283 -11.27 -16.03 -7.54
N ALA A 284 -11.09 -14.71 -7.40
CA ALA A 284 -9.78 -14.09 -7.42
C ALA A 284 -9.77 -12.74 -6.71
N CYS A 285 -8.58 -12.37 -6.20
CA CYS A 285 -8.22 -11.04 -5.72
C CYS A 285 -7.05 -10.50 -6.54
N VAL A 286 -7.07 -9.21 -6.83
CA VAL A 286 -5.99 -8.52 -7.54
C VAL A 286 -5.62 -7.27 -6.78
N GLY A 287 -4.35 -7.03 -6.59
CA GLY A 287 -3.88 -5.86 -5.87
C GLY A 287 -2.40 -5.93 -5.55
N VAL A 288 -2.00 -5.17 -4.58
CA VAL A 288 -0.64 -5.16 -4.03
C VAL A 288 -0.62 -5.86 -2.67
N ASN A 289 0.56 -6.37 -2.30
CA ASN A 289 0.75 -6.96 -0.98
C ASN A 289 0.84 -5.83 0.06
N MET A 290 -0.18 -5.65 0.89
CA MET A 290 -0.22 -4.62 1.92
C MET A 290 0.78 -4.87 3.06
N ASN A 291 1.16 -6.11 3.32
CA ASN A 291 2.24 -6.42 4.27
C ASN A 291 3.58 -5.91 3.73
N GLU A 292 3.89 -6.12 2.44
CA GLU A 292 5.07 -5.58 1.79
C GLU A 292 5.05 -4.05 1.77
N ALA A 293 3.88 -3.44 1.50
CA ALA A 293 3.70 -2.00 1.56
C ALA A 293 4.04 -1.44 2.95
N ALA A 294 3.57 -2.06 4.01
CA ALA A 294 3.85 -1.68 5.39
C ALA A 294 5.34 -1.81 5.73
N GLU A 295 5.95 -2.95 5.38
CA GLU A 295 7.39 -3.17 5.58
C GLU A 295 8.24 -2.10 4.84
N ASP A 296 7.87 -1.77 3.61
CA ASP A 296 8.60 -0.78 2.80
C ASP A 296 8.38 0.65 3.32
N MET A 297 7.19 1.00 3.82
CA MET A 297 6.97 2.27 4.51
C MET A 297 7.87 2.39 5.75
N LEU A 298 7.97 1.35 6.57
CA LEU A 298 8.82 1.33 7.76
C LEU A 298 10.30 1.41 7.39
N LYS A 299 10.77 0.69 6.37
CA LYS A 299 12.15 0.80 5.86
C LYS A 299 12.47 2.21 5.39
N LEU A 300 11.54 2.88 4.69
CA LEU A 300 11.72 4.27 4.27
C LEU A 300 11.73 5.24 5.45
N ALA A 301 10.94 4.99 6.51
CA ALA A 301 10.98 5.76 7.75
C ALA A 301 12.34 5.61 8.47
N GLU A 302 12.88 4.38 8.55
CA GLU A 302 14.23 4.14 9.06
C GLU A 302 15.30 4.86 8.23
N GLN A 303 15.21 4.80 6.90
CA GLN A 303 16.15 5.49 6.00
C GLN A 303 16.10 6.99 6.20
N LEU A 304 14.91 7.60 6.31
CA LEU A 304 14.75 9.02 6.62
C LEU A 304 15.40 9.39 7.95
N ALA A 305 15.16 8.60 9.01
CA ALA A 305 15.73 8.84 10.33
C ALA A 305 17.24 8.66 10.37
N ALA A 306 17.80 7.73 9.59
CA ALA A 306 19.23 7.44 9.56
C ALA A 306 20.04 8.37 8.66
N THR A 307 19.49 8.77 7.52
CA THR A 307 20.23 9.46 6.44
C THR A 307 19.61 10.77 5.97
N GLY A 308 18.32 10.99 6.25
CA GLY A 308 17.54 12.11 5.71
C GLY A 308 17.22 11.99 4.23
N GLN A 309 17.58 10.86 3.58
CA GLN A 309 17.34 10.65 2.16
C GLN A 309 15.91 10.23 1.90
N VAL A 310 15.31 10.82 0.88
CA VAL A 310 13.99 10.45 0.37
C VAL A 310 14.12 9.45 -0.78
N SER A 311 13.18 8.50 -0.83
CA SER A 311 13.13 7.49 -1.88
C SER A 311 11.68 7.12 -2.18
N VAL A 312 11.43 6.62 -3.40
CA VAL A 312 10.13 6.09 -3.80
C VAL A 312 10.31 4.63 -4.22
N ILE A 313 9.48 3.76 -3.66
CA ILE A 313 9.40 2.33 -4.00
C ILE A 313 8.09 2.12 -4.75
N SER A 314 8.14 1.34 -5.83
CA SER A 314 6.95 0.92 -6.58
C SER A 314 6.69 -0.54 -6.30
N LEU A 315 5.48 -0.83 -5.80
CA LEU A 315 5.00 -2.20 -5.58
C LEU A 315 4.50 -2.79 -6.90
N GLU A 316 4.67 -4.09 -7.03
CA GLU A 316 4.12 -4.84 -8.15
C GLU A 316 2.65 -5.23 -7.88
N VAL A 317 1.85 -5.23 -8.95
CA VAL A 317 0.46 -5.70 -8.92
C VAL A 317 0.46 -7.21 -9.12
N GLY A 318 -0.18 -7.92 -8.21
CA GLY A 318 -0.33 -9.37 -8.27
C GLY A 318 -1.79 -9.80 -8.37
N ALA A 319 -2.01 -11.00 -8.89
CA ALA A 319 -3.30 -11.67 -8.88
C ALA A 319 -3.20 -12.99 -8.11
N ILE A 320 -4.14 -13.21 -7.20
CA ILE A 320 -4.27 -14.45 -6.44
C ILE A 320 -5.59 -15.11 -6.84
N CYS A 321 -5.48 -16.30 -7.44
CA CYS A 321 -6.64 -17.10 -7.82
C CYS A 321 -6.97 -18.13 -6.74
N SER A 322 -8.26 -18.41 -6.56
CA SER A 322 -8.71 -19.34 -5.52
C SER A 322 -8.16 -20.76 -5.67
N ASP A 323 -7.93 -21.22 -6.90
CA ASP A 323 -7.33 -22.55 -7.15
C ASP A 323 -5.90 -22.62 -6.60
N ASP A 324 -5.08 -21.58 -6.78
CA ASP A 324 -3.72 -21.48 -6.26
C ASP A 324 -3.71 -21.40 -4.73
N VAL A 325 -4.64 -20.65 -4.15
CA VAL A 325 -4.86 -20.60 -2.69
C VAL A 325 -5.16 -21.99 -2.15
N MET A 326 -6.10 -22.70 -2.79
CA MET A 326 -6.48 -24.05 -2.36
C MET A 326 -5.38 -25.08 -2.54
N GLU A 327 -4.50 -24.92 -3.52
CA GLU A 327 -3.30 -25.77 -3.68
C GLU A 327 -2.36 -25.60 -2.49
N LEU A 328 -2.03 -24.36 -2.13
CA LEU A 328 -1.18 -24.08 -0.96
C LEU A 328 -1.83 -24.52 0.35
N TYR A 329 -3.12 -24.23 0.54
CA TYR A 329 -3.85 -24.63 1.73
C TYR A 329 -3.83 -26.17 1.93
N LYS A 330 -4.08 -26.94 0.88
CA LYS A 330 -4.01 -28.41 0.90
C LYS A 330 -2.58 -28.92 1.11
N SER A 331 -1.57 -28.17 0.75
CA SER A 331 -0.17 -28.51 1.01
C SER A 331 0.27 -28.26 2.46
N GLY A 332 -0.58 -27.60 3.27
CA GLY A 332 -0.35 -27.33 4.68
C GLY A 332 -0.02 -25.87 5.03
N VAL A 333 -0.06 -24.95 4.06
CA VAL A 333 0.07 -23.51 4.32
C VAL A 333 -1.32 -22.99 4.68
N THR A 334 -1.59 -22.75 5.96
CA THR A 334 -2.95 -22.44 6.45
C THR A 334 -3.17 -20.96 6.73
N GLU A 335 -2.10 -20.19 6.94
CA GLU A 335 -2.18 -18.77 7.27
C GLU A 335 -2.36 -17.94 5.98
N PRO A 336 -3.41 -17.11 5.87
CA PRO A 336 -3.68 -16.29 4.67
C PRO A 336 -2.51 -15.38 4.28
N ALA A 337 -1.85 -14.73 5.24
CA ALA A 337 -0.67 -13.89 5.02
C ALA A 337 0.47 -14.65 4.34
N GLU A 338 0.74 -15.86 4.80
CA GLU A 338 1.80 -16.70 4.22
C GLU A 338 1.42 -17.18 2.80
N ILE A 339 0.13 -17.45 2.56
CA ILE A 339 -0.38 -17.79 1.22
C ILE A 339 -0.17 -16.61 0.27
N VAL A 340 -0.58 -15.39 0.67
CA VAL A 340 -0.37 -14.16 -0.11
C VAL A 340 1.09 -14.00 -0.47
N LYS A 341 1.96 -14.08 0.55
CA LYS A 341 3.41 -13.94 0.37
C LYS A 341 3.99 -14.97 -0.61
N GLN A 342 3.57 -16.23 -0.51
CA GLN A 342 4.09 -17.27 -1.41
C GLN A 342 3.57 -17.14 -2.83
N LEU A 343 2.33 -16.68 -3.04
CA LEU A 343 1.75 -16.53 -4.37
C LEU A 343 2.30 -15.28 -5.09
N LEU A 344 2.49 -14.17 -4.39
CA LEU A 344 3.05 -12.96 -5.00
C LEU A 344 4.56 -13.03 -5.26
N ASN A 345 5.27 -13.96 -4.61
CA ASN A 345 6.70 -14.19 -4.83
C ASN A 345 6.99 -15.27 -5.89
N ARG A 346 5.97 -15.83 -6.58
CA ARG A 346 6.10 -16.77 -7.69
C ARG A 346 6.33 -16.05 -9.01
#